data_7b431c5ae9dff5d2e558e8055dd5de1a
#
_entry.id   7b431c5ae9dff5d2e558e8055dd5de1a
#
_cell.length_a   1.000
_cell.length_b   1.000
_cell.length_c   1.000
_cell.angle_alpha   90.00
_cell.angle_beta   90.00
_cell.angle_gamma   90.00
#
_symmetry.space_group_name_H-M   'P 1'
#
loop_
_entity.id
_entity.type
_entity.pdbx_description
1 polymer ?
#
loop_
_entity_poly.entity_id
_entity_poly.type
_entity_poly.pdbx_seq_one_letter_code
_entity_poly.pdbx_strand_id
1 'polypeptide(L)'
;MRNSKDRIEVSHVGSLPRSPELIAANKRRKDEGQRFDGFDEIISQAVVDVVQKQKEVGVTIPNDGEYGHAMSGNVDYGAWWSYSFHRLGGTELRSGGLLGVVGGSSPGTDIRLSSFADRRDWNIFKDAYQDPTAGIALGDTAGEAFPFVVGPLTYTGQDEIKADVANLKAALDAAGFEEGFMTAVSPGSASRIGNEYYENEEEFIYACA
;
A
#
# COMPACT_ATOMS: atom_id res chain seq x y z
N MET A 1 -20.71 -6.11 -9.90
CA MET A 1 -19.49 -6.92 -10.11
C MET A 1 -19.78 -7.98 -11.15
N ARG A 2 -19.02 -8.02 -12.22
CA ARG A 2 -19.17 -9.02 -13.29
C ARG A 2 -18.73 -10.39 -12.78
N ASN A 3 -19.38 -11.42 -13.25
CA ASN A 3 -19.02 -12.80 -12.99
C ASN A 3 -18.46 -13.44 -14.26
N SER A 4 -17.48 -14.33 -14.13
CA SER A 4 -16.92 -15.13 -15.22
C SER A 4 -17.95 -16.15 -15.74
N LYS A 5 -18.91 -15.71 -16.57
CA LYS A 5 -19.94 -16.58 -17.16
C LYS A 5 -19.59 -17.00 -18.58
N ASP A 6 -19.31 -16.01 -19.42
CA ASP A 6 -19.06 -16.21 -20.85
C ASP A 6 -17.57 -16.20 -21.19
N ARG A 7 -16.76 -15.60 -20.34
CA ARG A 7 -15.30 -15.52 -20.42
C ARG A 7 -14.70 -15.46 -19.02
N ILE A 8 -13.42 -15.77 -18.90
CA ILE A 8 -12.64 -15.56 -17.67
C ILE A 8 -12.38 -14.07 -17.53
N GLU A 9 -12.87 -13.46 -16.44
CA GLU A 9 -12.51 -12.09 -16.09
C GLU A 9 -11.12 -12.07 -15.45
N VAL A 10 -10.31 -11.10 -15.86
CA VAL A 10 -8.91 -10.94 -15.43
C VAL A 10 -8.73 -9.61 -14.77
N SER A 11 -8.11 -9.61 -13.61
CA SER A 11 -7.71 -8.41 -12.88
C SER A 11 -6.26 -8.53 -12.41
N HIS A 12 -5.70 -7.43 -11.92
CA HIS A 12 -4.39 -7.38 -11.30
C HIS A 12 -4.51 -6.78 -9.89
N VAL A 13 -3.75 -7.32 -8.95
CA VAL A 13 -3.65 -6.82 -7.57
C VAL A 13 -2.19 -6.52 -7.26
N GLY A 14 -1.95 -5.42 -6.55
CA GLY A 14 -0.62 -4.94 -6.20
C GLY A 14 -0.10 -3.83 -7.10
N SER A 15 1.00 -3.25 -6.70
CA SER A 15 1.61 -2.10 -7.37
C SER A 15 2.12 -2.43 -8.77
N LEU A 16 1.69 -1.67 -9.76
CA LEU A 16 2.23 -1.71 -11.12
C LEU A 16 3.45 -0.79 -11.27
N PRO A 17 4.37 -1.08 -12.21
CA PRO A 17 5.54 -0.23 -12.47
C PRO A 17 5.14 1.21 -12.82
N ARG A 18 5.77 2.20 -12.17
CA ARG A 18 5.56 3.63 -12.45
C ARG A 18 6.46 4.10 -13.57
N SER A 19 5.99 5.12 -14.29
CA SER A 19 6.85 5.83 -15.24
C SER A 19 7.99 6.56 -14.52
N PRO A 20 9.14 6.80 -15.19
CA PRO A 20 10.21 7.62 -14.62
C PRO A 20 9.75 9.01 -14.19
N GLU A 21 8.79 9.60 -14.90
CA GLU A 21 8.20 10.89 -14.58
C GLU A 21 7.43 10.85 -13.25
N LEU A 22 6.58 9.86 -13.04
CA LEU A 22 5.84 9.70 -11.79
C LEU A 22 6.78 9.41 -10.62
N ILE A 23 7.82 8.59 -10.82
CA ILE A 23 8.86 8.34 -9.80
C ILE A 23 9.55 9.65 -9.41
N ALA A 24 9.95 10.47 -10.39
CA ALA A 24 10.60 11.76 -10.16
C ALA A 24 9.66 12.73 -9.42
N ALA A 25 8.38 12.77 -9.80
CA ALA A 25 7.37 13.60 -9.15
C ALA A 25 7.13 13.16 -7.70
N ASN A 26 7.03 11.86 -7.44
CA ASN A 26 6.89 11.32 -6.09
C ASN A 26 8.11 11.64 -5.22
N LYS A 27 9.32 11.51 -5.78
CA LYS A 27 10.55 11.87 -5.06
C LYS A 27 10.56 13.36 -4.71
N ARG A 28 10.24 14.24 -5.66
CA ARG A 28 10.14 15.68 -5.42
C ARG A 28 9.14 16.00 -4.32
N ARG A 29 7.92 15.38 -4.37
CA ARG A 29 6.92 15.53 -3.32
C ARG A 29 7.44 15.11 -1.94
N LYS A 30 8.19 14.00 -1.87
CA LYS A 30 8.81 13.51 -0.63
C LYS A 30 9.87 14.49 -0.11
N ASP A 31 10.74 14.98 -0.99
CA ASP A 31 11.83 15.91 -0.64
C ASP A 31 11.29 17.28 -0.18
N GLU A 32 10.22 17.79 -0.82
CA GLU A 32 9.56 19.06 -0.47
C GLU A 32 8.56 18.93 0.69
N GLY A 33 8.18 17.71 1.09
CA GLY A 33 7.21 17.44 2.15
C GLY A 33 5.76 17.82 1.80
N GLN A 34 5.48 18.20 0.57
CA GLN A 34 4.18 18.65 0.08
C GLN A 34 3.98 18.39 -1.41
N ARG A 35 2.72 18.49 -1.87
CA ARG A 35 2.40 18.49 -3.29
C ARG A 35 2.85 19.81 -3.91
N PHE A 36 3.35 19.77 -5.12
CA PHE A 36 3.76 20.94 -5.94
C PHE A 36 2.77 21.15 -7.09
N ASP A 37 2.79 22.34 -7.68
CA ASP A 37 1.94 22.68 -8.82
C ASP A 37 2.20 21.74 -9.99
N GLY A 38 1.15 21.11 -10.52
CA GLY A 38 1.23 20.12 -11.60
C GLY A 38 1.38 18.66 -11.14
N PHE A 39 1.51 18.39 -9.83
CA PHE A 39 1.59 17.01 -9.33
C PHE A 39 0.31 16.22 -9.62
N ASP A 40 -0.85 16.86 -9.45
CA ASP A 40 -2.15 16.20 -9.62
C ASP A 40 -2.41 15.85 -11.09
N GLU A 41 -1.92 16.64 -12.02
CA GLU A 41 -1.96 16.35 -13.45
C GLU A 41 -1.07 15.16 -13.81
N ILE A 42 0.14 15.09 -13.25
CA ILE A 42 1.07 13.98 -13.49
C ILE A 42 0.48 12.66 -13.01
N ILE A 43 -0.04 12.61 -11.78
CA ILE A 43 -0.63 11.36 -11.25
C ILE A 43 -1.91 10.98 -11.99
N SER A 44 -2.76 11.94 -12.35
CA SER A 44 -3.97 11.69 -13.12
C SER A 44 -3.66 11.08 -14.48
N GLN A 45 -2.68 11.65 -15.22
CA GLN A 45 -2.25 11.12 -16.51
C GLN A 45 -1.63 9.72 -16.35
N ALA A 46 -0.81 9.51 -15.33
CA ALA A 46 -0.21 8.21 -15.08
C ALA A 46 -1.26 7.12 -14.80
N VAL A 47 -2.36 7.46 -14.10
CA VAL A 47 -3.48 6.51 -13.89
C VAL A 47 -4.21 6.21 -15.20
N VAL A 48 -4.43 7.21 -16.07
CA VAL A 48 -4.98 7.00 -17.41
C VAL A 48 -4.10 6.03 -18.21
N ASP A 49 -2.81 6.26 -18.21
CA ASP A 49 -1.85 5.45 -18.99
C ASP A 49 -1.80 4.00 -18.48
N VAL A 50 -1.81 3.77 -17.16
CA VAL A 50 -1.76 2.41 -16.61
C VAL A 50 -3.08 1.66 -16.80
N VAL A 51 -4.22 2.32 -16.77
CA VAL A 51 -5.52 1.71 -17.09
C VAL A 51 -5.59 1.34 -18.57
N GLN A 52 -5.13 2.22 -19.45
CA GLN A 52 -5.02 1.93 -20.88
C GLN A 52 -4.07 0.75 -21.13
N LYS A 53 -2.94 0.69 -20.43
CA LYS A 53 -2.00 -0.42 -20.55
C LYS A 53 -2.58 -1.74 -20.09
N GLN A 54 -3.34 -1.76 -19.00
CA GLN A 54 -4.06 -2.94 -18.55
C GLN A 54 -5.05 -3.44 -19.61
N LYS A 55 -5.77 -2.53 -20.30
CA LYS A 55 -6.65 -2.88 -21.42
C LYS A 55 -5.89 -3.55 -22.57
N GLU A 56 -4.75 -3.00 -22.97
CA GLU A 56 -3.92 -3.50 -24.06
C GLU A 56 -3.42 -4.93 -23.83
N VAL A 57 -3.12 -5.27 -22.57
CA VAL A 57 -2.64 -6.62 -22.20
C VAL A 57 -3.76 -7.59 -21.84
N GLY A 58 -5.04 -7.18 -21.98
CA GLY A 58 -6.20 -8.05 -21.83
C GLY A 58 -6.79 -8.12 -20.41
N VAL A 59 -6.42 -7.21 -19.50
CA VAL A 59 -7.10 -7.07 -18.22
C VAL A 59 -8.53 -6.57 -18.47
N THR A 60 -9.51 -7.19 -17.83
CA THR A 60 -10.93 -6.93 -18.05
C THR A 60 -11.58 -6.13 -16.91
N ILE A 61 -11.01 -6.19 -15.70
CA ILE A 61 -11.40 -5.41 -14.54
C ILE A 61 -10.13 -4.73 -14.01
N PRO A 62 -9.79 -3.53 -14.47
CA PRO A 62 -8.56 -2.84 -14.12
C PRO A 62 -8.63 -2.16 -12.76
N ASN A 63 -7.46 -1.71 -12.29
CA ASN A 63 -7.31 -0.85 -11.13
C ASN A 63 -6.38 0.34 -11.45
N ASP A 64 -6.17 1.22 -10.48
CA ASP A 64 -5.29 2.39 -10.60
C ASP A 64 -3.78 2.08 -10.55
N GLY A 65 -3.39 0.79 -10.51
CA GLY A 65 -1.99 0.36 -10.36
C GLY A 65 -1.39 0.69 -8.99
N GLU A 66 -2.22 1.06 -8.01
CA GLU A 66 -1.79 1.58 -6.70
C GLU A 66 -0.92 2.86 -6.82
N TYR A 67 -1.21 3.71 -7.82
CA TYR A 67 -0.40 4.90 -8.09
C TYR A 67 -0.58 6.00 -7.04
N GLY A 68 -1.63 5.94 -6.23
CA GLY A 68 -1.78 6.75 -5.02
C GLY A 68 -0.66 6.53 -4.00
N HIS A 69 0.00 5.35 -4.03
CA HIS A 69 1.21 5.09 -3.24
C HIS A 69 2.40 5.83 -3.86
N ALA A 70 2.90 6.85 -3.17
CA ALA A 70 3.93 7.76 -3.68
C ALA A 70 5.33 7.12 -3.70
N MET A 71 5.49 6.03 -4.46
CA MET A 71 6.75 5.33 -4.60
C MET A 71 7.78 6.19 -5.32
N SER A 72 8.94 6.37 -4.69
CA SER A 72 10.09 7.12 -5.19
C SER A 72 11.19 6.21 -5.80
N GLY A 73 10.91 4.92 -5.94
CA GLY A 73 11.78 3.90 -6.53
C GLY A 73 10.97 2.68 -6.99
N ASN A 74 11.65 1.68 -7.55
CA ASN A 74 11.00 0.45 -8.01
C ASN A 74 10.45 -0.41 -6.85
N VAL A 75 11.06 -0.29 -5.67
CA VAL A 75 10.59 -0.90 -4.42
C VAL A 75 10.62 0.19 -3.36
N ASP A 76 9.48 0.47 -2.74
CA ASP A 76 9.34 1.49 -1.72
C ASP A 76 8.24 1.09 -0.74
N TYR A 77 8.59 0.31 0.26
CA TYR A 77 7.65 -0.11 1.31
C TYR A 77 7.16 1.08 2.15
N GLY A 78 7.98 2.12 2.29
CA GLY A 78 7.60 3.35 2.97
C GLY A 78 6.43 4.06 2.30
N ALA A 79 6.31 3.98 0.97
CA ALA A 79 5.18 4.54 0.23
C ALA A 79 3.86 3.83 0.55
N TRP A 80 3.87 2.50 0.73
CA TRP A 80 2.70 1.73 1.14
C TRP A 80 2.27 2.09 2.56
N TRP A 81 3.23 2.16 3.49
CA TRP A 81 2.96 2.58 4.87
C TRP A 81 2.39 4.00 4.93
N SER A 82 3.02 4.94 4.21
CA SER A 82 2.55 6.33 4.21
C SER A 82 1.15 6.47 3.61
N TYR A 83 0.83 5.74 2.54
CA TYR A 83 -0.52 5.75 1.97
C TYR A 83 -1.58 5.33 2.99
N SER A 84 -1.32 4.25 3.73
CA SER A 84 -2.29 3.70 4.67
C SER A 84 -2.35 4.50 5.97
N PHE A 85 -1.21 4.88 6.55
CA PHE A 85 -1.14 5.37 7.93
C PHE A 85 -1.02 6.88 8.06
N HIS A 86 -0.54 7.62 7.06
CA HIS A 86 -0.61 9.09 7.08
C HIS A 86 -2.04 9.63 6.95
N ARG A 87 -2.99 8.77 6.60
CA ARG A 87 -4.42 9.07 6.54
C ARG A 87 -5.16 8.77 7.83
N LEU A 88 -4.43 8.44 8.90
CA LEU A 88 -4.98 8.15 10.22
C LEU A 88 -4.48 9.15 11.25
N GLY A 89 -5.41 9.72 12.02
CA GLY A 89 -5.13 10.41 13.27
C GLY A 89 -5.05 9.43 14.43
N GLY A 90 -4.47 9.87 15.56
CA GLY A 90 -4.27 9.03 16.75
C GLY A 90 -2.99 8.18 16.70
N THR A 91 -2.08 8.47 15.76
CA THR A 91 -0.82 7.76 15.59
C THR A 91 0.40 8.65 15.80
N GLU A 92 1.50 8.08 16.25
CA GLU A 92 2.83 8.68 16.30
C GLU A 92 3.83 7.82 15.53
N LEU A 93 4.81 8.46 14.88
CA LEU A 93 5.91 7.75 14.25
C LEU A 93 7.03 7.50 15.26
N ARG A 94 7.47 6.25 15.38
CA ARG A 94 8.59 5.85 16.25
C ARG A 94 9.63 5.06 15.47
N SER A 95 10.89 5.33 15.72
CA SER A 95 12.01 4.56 15.18
C SER A 95 12.13 3.22 15.93
N GLY A 96 12.29 2.12 15.21
CA GLY A 96 12.40 0.80 15.87
C GLY A 96 12.37 -0.41 14.94
N GLY A 97 12.32 -0.16 13.63
CA GLY A 97 12.32 -1.21 12.62
C GLY A 97 11.02 -2.04 12.56
N LEU A 98 10.69 -2.52 11.37
CA LEU A 98 9.50 -3.35 11.11
C LEU A 98 9.43 -4.60 12.01
N LEU A 99 10.57 -5.17 12.36
CA LEU A 99 10.64 -6.37 13.20
C LEU A 99 10.27 -6.14 14.67
N GLY A 100 10.37 -4.90 15.16
CA GLY A 100 9.89 -4.53 16.51
C GLY A 100 8.37 -4.36 16.59
N VAL A 101 7.73 -4.12 15.45
CA VAL A 101 6.28 -3.84 15.33
C VAL A 101 5.48 -5.11 15.05
N VAL A 102 6.06 -6.09 14.36
CA VAL A 102 5.40 -7.37 13.99
C VAL A 102 5.54 -8.44 15.08
N GLY A 103 6.17 -8.13 16.20
CA GLY A 103 6.46 -9.06 17.27
C GLY A 103 5.37 -9.17 18.32
N GLY A 104 4.31 -9.92 18.05
CA GLY A 104 3.38 -10.26 19.10
C GLY A 104 2.16 -11.01 18.59
N SER A 105 2.25 -12.35 18.55
CA SER A 105 1.00 -13.11 18.63
C SER A 105 0.44 -12.96 20.04
N SER A 106 -0.87 -12.68 20.15
CA SER A 106 -1.56 -12.60 21.44
C SER A 106 -1.37 -13.89 22.24
N PRO A 107 -1.25 -13.78 23.57
CA PRO A 107 -1.25 -14.95 24.44
C PRO A 107 -2.50 -15.80 24.21
N GLY A 108 -2.34 -17.08 23.85
CA GLY A 108 -3.45 -18.01 23.66
C GLY A 108 -3.73 -18.45 22.23
N THR A 109 -2.99 -17.98 21.24
CA THR A 109 -3.06 -18.52 19.88
C THR A 109 -1.96 -19.58 19.68
N ASP A 110 -2.30 -20.72 19.08
CA ASP A 110 -1.34 -21.81 18.79
C ASP A 110 -0.37 -21.45 17.64
N ILE A 111 -0.65 -20.36 16.92
CA ILE A 111 0.19 -19.90 15.80
C ILE A 111 1.06 -18.74 16.27
N ARG A 112 2.36 -19.00 16.40
CA ARG A 112 3.37 -17.97 16.65
C ARG A 112 4.21 -17.78 15.39
N LEU A 113 4.09 -16.63 14.75
CA LEU A 113 5.05 -16.16 13.76
C LEU A 113 6.18 -15.48 14.54
N SER A 114 7.22 -16.22 14.91
CA SER A 114 8.31 -15.74 15.75
C SER A 114 9.25 -14.80 15.00
N SER A 115 9.47 -15.02 13.70
CA SER A 115 10.22 -14.11 12.83
C SER A 115 9.99 -14.46 11.35
N PHE A 116 10.36 -13.54 10.45
CA PHE A 116 10.43 -13.84 9.00
C PHE A 116 11.43 -14.98 8.72
N ALA A 117 12.50 -15.08 9.52
CA ALA A 117 13.52 -16.11 9.37
C ALA A 117 13.00 -17.54 9.62
N ASP A 118 11.89 -17.70 10.33
CA ASP A 118 11.27 -19.01 10.60
C ASP A 118 10.35 -19.47 9.46
N ARG A 119 10.10 -18.62 8.49
CA ARG A 119 9.25 -18.97 7.34
C ARG A 119 9.97 -19.94 6.41
N ARG A 120 9.20 -20.92 5.90
CA ARG A 120 9.72 -21.93 4.96
C ARG A 120 10.29 -21.30 3.70
N ASP A 121 9.60 -20.32 3.13
CA ASP A 121 10.04 -19.62 1.93
C ASP A 121 11.34 -18.84 2.16
N TRP A 122 11.49 -18.18 3.30
CA TRP A 122 12.74 -17.52 3.67
C TRP A 122 13.93 -18.51 3.74
N ASN A 123 13.72 -19.67 4.33
CA ASN A 123 14.78 -20.68 4.44
C ASN A 123 15.16 -21.30 3.07
N ILE A 124 14.18 -21.49 2.18
CA ILE A 124 14.41 -22.08 0.86
C ILE A 124 15.04 -21.06 -0.11
N PHE A 125 14.60 -19.80 -0.07
CA PHE A 125 15.03 -18.73 -0.98
C PHE A 125 15.89 -17.68 -0.29
N LYS A 126 16.68 -18.08 0.67
CA LYS A 126 17.47 -17.19 1.50
C LYS A 126 18.34 -16.22 0.71
N ASP A 127 18.98 -16.69 -0.35
CA ASP A 127 19.85 -15.86 -1.18
C ASP A 127 19.06 -14.75 -1.87
N ALA A 128 17.83 -15.03 -2.35
CA ALA A 128 16.96 -14.03 -2.94
C ALA A 128 16.47 -12.98 -1.91
N TYR A 129 16.16 -13.39 -0.69
CA TYR A 129 15.77 -12.46 0.38
C TYR A 129 16.93 -11.60 0.88
N GLN A 130 18.17 -12.04 0.73
CA GLN A 130 19.37 -11.32 1.12
C GLN A 130 19.98 -10.48 -0.01
N ASP A 131 19.55 -10.68 -1.24
CA ASP A 131 20.02 -9.91 -2.40
C ASP A 131 19.32 -8.54 -2.45
N PRO A 132 20.03 -7.43 -2.23
CA PRO A 132 19.44 -6.10 -2.27
C PRO A 132 18.92 -5.71 -3.66
N THR A 133 19.30 -6.46 -4.72
CA THR A 133 18.87 -6.21 -6.10
C THR A 133 17.60 -7.00 -6.47
N ALA A 134 17.23 -8.01 -5.69
CA ALA A 134 16.08 -8.87 -5.97
C ALA A 134 14.73 -8.17 -5.79
N GLY A 135 14.68 -6.97 -5.21
CA GLY A 135 13.45 -6.21 -4.97
C GLY A 135 12.52 -6.80 -3.90
N ILE A 136 12.91 -7.91 -3.28
CA ILE A 136 12.21 -8.56 -2.17
C ILE A 136 13.01 -8.47 -0.86
N ALA A 137 14.24 -7.97 -0.92
CA ALA A 137 15.01 -7.70 0.27
C ALA A 137 14.22 -6.68 1.12
N LEU A 138 13.79 -7.11 2.29
CA LEU A 138 13.40 -6.20 3.35
C LEU A 138 14.70 -5.51 3.79
N GLY A 139 15.09 -4.46 3.07
CA GLY A 139 16.34 -3.74 3.30
C GLY A 139 16.47 -3.29 4.74
N ASP A 140 17.62 -2.75 5.09
CA ASP A 140 17.86 -2.21 6.42
C ASP A 140 16.81 -1.13 6.75
N THR A 141 15.71 -1.54 7.40
CA THR A 141 14.66 -0.66 7.89
C THR A 141 15.02 -0.06 9.25
N ALA A 142 16.26 -0.25 9.71
CA ALA A 142 16.72 0.16 11.05
C ALA A 142 16.62 1.67 11.31
N GLY A 143 16.49 2.49 10.28
CA GLY A 143 16.27 3.94 10.38
C GLY A 143 14.85 4.41 10.08
N GLU A 144 13.95 3.52 9.66
CA GLU A 144 12.59 3.93 9.32
C GLU A 144 11.71 4.07 10.56
N ALA A 145 10.86 5.10 10.54
CA ALA A 145 9.88 5.33 11.57
C ALA A 145 8.56 4.62 11.21
N PHE A 146 7.98 3.93 12.18
CA PHE A 146 6.73 3.19 12.03
C PHE A 146 5.61 3.83 12.86
N PRO A 147 4.35 3.75 12.40
CA PRO A 147 3.23 4.28 13.16
C PRO A 147 2.94 3.41 14.40
N PHE A 148 2.67 4.07 15.50
CA PHE A 148 2.14 3.52 16.75
C PHE A 148 0.84 4.22 17.08
N VAL A 149 -0.18 3.47 17.47
CA VAL A 149 -1.45 4.03 17.93
C VAL A 149 -1.31 4.44 19.38
N VAL A 150 -1.48 5.74 19.63
CA VAL A 150 -1.35 6.37 20.95
C VAL A 150 -2.62 7.11 21.37
N GLY A 151 -3.63 7.11 20.52
CA GLY A 151 -4.93 7.75 20.77
C GLY A 151 -6.01 7.12 19.90
N PRO A 152 -7.26 7.61 19.96
CA PRO A 152 -8.36 7.06 19.17
C PRO A 152 -8.07 7.24 17.68
N LEU A 153 -8.19 6.16 16.91
CA LEU A 153 -8.03 6.21 15.45
C LEU A 153 -9.15 7.03 14.82
N THR A 154 -8.77 7.92 13.92
CA THR A 154 -9.69 8.70 13.10
C THR A 154 -9.20 8.71 11.67
N TYR A 155 -10.12 8.62 10.69
CA TYR A 155 -9.72 8.73 9.30
C TYR A 155 -9.63 10.18 8.87
N THR A 156 -8.48 10.60 8.34
CA THR A 156 -8.19 11.98 7.93
C THR A 156 -7.94 12.12 6.43
N GLY A 157 -7.96 11.03 5.67
CA GLY A 157 -7.62 10.96 4.25
C GLY A 157 -8.80 11.12 3.28
N GLN A 158 -9.89 11.83 3.68
CA GLN A 158 -11.10 11.92 2.85
C GLN A 158 -10.87 12.61 1.50
N ASP A 159 -10.04 13.63 1.46
CA ASP A 159 -9.79 14.36 0.21
C ASP A 159 -8.85 13.60 -0.71
N GLU A 160 -7.86 12.93 -0.15
CA GLU A 160 -6.95 12.07 -0.89
C GLU A 160 -7.68 10.88 -1.54
N ILE A 161 -8.54 10.18 -0.80
CA ILE A 161 -9.29 9.06 -1.37
C ILE A 161 -10.29 9.51 -2.43
N LYS A 162 -10.90 10.68 -2.27
CA LYS A 162 -11.76 11.25 -3.32
C LYS A 162 -10.98 11.55 -4.60
N ALA A 163 -9.77 12.08 -4.47
CA ALA A 163 -8.90 12.33 -5.62
C ALA A 163 -8.47 11.00 -6.29
N ASP A 164 -8.07 9.99 -5.52
CA ASP A 164 -7.71 8.67 -6.04
C ASP A 164 -8.87 8.03 -6.80
N VAL A 165 -10.09 8.07 -6.23
CA VAL A 165 -11.31 7.56 -6.88
C VAL A 165 -11.65 8.35 -8.14
N ALA A 166 -11.50 9.68 -8.12
CA ALA A 166 -11.77 10.51 -9.29
C ALA A 166 -10.81 10.21 -10.45
N ASN A 167 -9.52 10.02 -10.15
CA ASN A 167 -8.50 9.64 -11.13
C ASN A 167 -8.82 8.29 -11.77
N LEU A 168 -9.13 7.26 -10.96
CA LEU A 168 -9.49 5.95 -11.50
C LEU A 168 -10.76 6.04 -12.36
N LYS A 169 -11.79 6.74 -11.90
CA LYS A 169 -13.04 6.87 -12.64
C LYS A 169 -12.83 7.55 -14.00
N ALA A 170 -12.08 8.64 -14.03
CA ALA A 170 -11.76 9.32 -15.30
C ALA A 170 -10.96 8.41 -16.25
N ALA A 171 -10.02 7.62 -15.71
CA ALA A 171 -9.24 6.67 -16.51
C ALA A 171 -10.10 5.52 -17.06
N LEU A 172 -11.05 4.98 -16.27
CA LEU A 172 -12.00 3.96 -16.72
C LEU A 172 -12.87 4.48 -17.86
N ASP A 173 -13.42 5.68 -17.69
CA ASP A 173 -14.26 6.34 -18.70
C ASP A 173 -13.47 6.56 -20.01
N ALA A 174 -12.25 7.07 -19.92
CA ALA A 174 -11.37 7.30 -21.07
C ALA A 174 -10.99 5.99 -21.79
N ALA A 175 -10.77 4.92 -21.07
CA ALA A 175 -10.47 3.61 -21.63
C ALA A 175 -11.70 2.80 -22.06
N GLY A 176 -12.92 3.26 -21.73
CA GLY A 176 -14.17 2.59 -22.05
C GLY A 176 -14.42 1.32 -21.22
N PHE A 177 -13.97 1.30 -19.96
CA PHE A 177 -14.34 0.27 -18.99
C PHE A 177 -15.60 0.66 -18.24
N GLU A 178 -16.46 -0.32 -17.97
CA GLU A 178 -17.67 -0.12 -17.15
C GLU A 178 -17.42 -0.34 -15.66
N GLU A 179 -16.34 -1.04 -15.32
CA GLU A 179 -16.02 -1.50 -13.97
C GLU A 179 -14.53 -1.51 -13.75
N GLY A 180 -14.11 -1.12 -12.54
CA GLY A 180 -12.76 -1.22 -12.01
C GLY A 180 -12.82 -1.34 -10.50
N PHE A 181 -11.67 -1.46 -9.84
CA PHE A 181 -11.60 -1.53 -8.38
C PHE A 181 -10.36 -0.83 -7.84
N MET A 182 -10.40 -0.46 -6.57
CA MET A 182 -9.26 0.00 -5.80
C MET A 182 -8.93 -1.01 -4.71
N THR A 183 -7.65 -1.20 -4.46
CA THR A 183 -7.18 -2.01 -3.33
C THR A 183 -7.20 -1.19 -2.05
N ALA A 184 -7.49 -1.85 -0.94
CA ALA A 184 -7.42 -1.25 0.39
C ALA A 184 -6.77 -2.24 1.37
N VAL A 185 -6.07 -1.70 2.36
CA VAL A 185 -5.55 -2.53 3.45
C VAL A 185 -6.70 -3.07 4.29
N SER A 186 -6.70 -4.37 4.59
CA SER A 186 -7.73 -4.95 5.46
C SER A 186 -7.53 -4.52 6.92
N PRO A 187 -8.59 -4.48 7.75
CA PRO A 187 -8.47 -4.15 9.17
C PRO A 187 -7.44 -5.03 9.90
N GLY A 188 -7.41 -6.32 9.62
CA GLY A 188 -6.42 -7.24 10.20
C GLY A 188 -4.98 -6.99 9.75
N SER A 189 -4.75 -6.36 8.59
CA SER A 189 -3.42 -5.90 8.18
C SER A 189 -3.10 -4.52 8.76
N ALA A 190 -4.09 -3.63 8.83
CA ALA A 190 -3.94 -2.30 9.42
C ALA A 190 -3.60 -2.38 10.91
N SER A 191 -4.17 -3.36 11.64
CA SER A 191 -3.88 -3.56 13.07
C SER A 191 -2.52 -4.18 13.38
N ARG A 192 -1.62 -4.35 12.38
CA ARG A 192 -0.25 -4.86 12.58
C ARG A 192 0.77 -3.79 12.97
N ILE A 193 0.34 -2.57 13.21
CA ILE A 193 1.17 -1.51 13.79
C ILE A 193 1.15 -1.57 15.33
N GLY A 194 2.05 -0.86 15.98
CA GLY A 194 2.09 -0.81 17.46
C GLY A 194 0.80 -0.21 18.02
N ASN A 195 0.29 -0.77 19.11
CA ASN A 195 -0.90 -0.30 19.80
C ASN A 195 -0.59 -0.08 21.29
N GLU A 196 -0.78 1.17 21.75
CA GLU A 196 -0.66 1.55 23.16
C GLU A 196 -1.95 2.19 23.71
N TYR A 197 -3.00 2.25 22.89
CA TYR A 197 -4.24 2.92 23.25
C TYR A 197 -5.40 1.94 23.49
N TYR A 198 -5.63 0.98 22.57
CA TYR A 198 -6.74 0.03 22.71
C TYR A 198 -6.35 -1.10 23.65
N GLU A 199 -7.26 -1.49 24.54
CA GLU A 199 -6.99 -2.49 25.59
C GLU A 199 -6.80 -3.91 25.06
N ASN A 200 -7.43 -4.21 23.91
CA ASN A 200 -7.37 -5.54 23.30
C ASN A 200 -7.37 -5.50 21.77
N GLU A 201 -7.00 -6.62 21.16
CA GLU A 201 -6.92 -6.72 19.69
C GLU A 201 -8.27 -6.56 19.00
N GLU A 202 -9.34 -6.99 19.61
CA GLU A 202 -10.69 -6.91 19.01
C GLU A 202 -11.10 -5.44 18.85
N GLU A 203 -10.97 -4.64 19.88
CA GLU A 203 -11.22 -3.19 19.81
C GLU A 203 -10.34 -2.51 18.77
N PHE A 204 -9.06 -2.88 18.73
CA PHE A 204 -8.13 -2.30 17.77
C PHE A 204 -8.47 -2.66 16.32
N ILE A 205 -8.80 -3.92 16.03
CA ILE A 205 -9.22 -4.34 14.69
C ILE A 205 -10.51 -3.63 14.26
N TYR A 206 -11.49 -3.50 15.17
CA TYR A 206 -12.72 -2.76 14.87
C TYR A 206 -12.48 -1.27 14.66
N ALA A 207 -11.52 -0.66 15.37
CA ALA A 207 -11.15 0.72 15.13
C ALA A 207 -10.44 0.93 13.77
N CYS A 208 -9.81 -0.11 13.22
CA CYS A 208 -9.22 -0.10 11.88
C CYS A 208 -10.25 -0.32 10.76
N ALA A 209 -11.47 -0.77 11.06
CA ALA A 209 -12.52 -1.08 10.11
C ALA A 209 -13.42 0.11 9.80
#